data_cab5457d46178485a8986be6c318ebd0
#
_entry.id   cab5457d46178485a8986be6c318ebd0
#
_cell.length_a   1.000
_cell.length_b   1.000
_cell.length_c   1.000
_cell.angle_alpha   90.00
_cell.angle_beta   90.00
_cell.angle_gamma   90.00
#
_symmetry.space_group_name_H-M   'P 1'
#
loop_
_entity.id
_entity.type
_entity.pdbx_description
1 polymer ?
#
loop_
_entity_poly.entity_id
_entity_poly.type
_entity_poly.pdbx_seq_one_letter_code
_entity_poly.pdbx_strand_id
1 'polypeptide(L)'
;MSQEYTEDKDVSLQPLSSGRRLLEALLIVVALFAIYLMVALVSFNPSDPSWSQTAWHEPIHNLGGGVGAWLADTLFFIFGVMAYALPPVILGLCWITFSQRHVQDYIDYFAVALRMIGVLALVVTSCGLAAINADDIWYFASGGVIGSLLSNAMAPYFSGPGGTLTLLCIWAAGLTLYTGWSWLTIAEKIGGVVMGVLTFASNRSRAEEEWHDEEDEE
;
A
#
# COMPACT_ATOMS: atom_id res chain seq x y z
N MET A 1 14.96 55.30 4.72
CA MET A 1 15.31 54.34 3.64
C MET A 1 15.99 53.18 4.32
N SER A 2 15.21 52.14 4.70
CA SER A 2 15.73 50.88 5.23
C SER A 2 15.89 49.93 4.06
N GLN A 3 17.14 49.58 3.75
CA GLN A 3 17.42 48.50 2.78
C GLN A 3 17.08 47.17 3.43
N GLU A 4 16.09 46.53 2.90
CA GLU A 4 15.72 45.15 3.18
C GLU A 4 16.79 44.24 2.55
N TYR A 5 17.63 43.66 3.41
CA TYR A 5 18.64 42.69 3.02
C TYR A 5 17.90 41.38 2.73
N THR A 6 17.69 41.09 1.46
CA THR A 6 17.29 39.75 1.00
C THR A 6 18.48 38.84 1.19
N GLU A 7 18.46 38.06 2.25
CA GLU A 7 19.41 36.96 2.50
C GLU A 7 19.15 35.88 1.45
N ASP A 8 19.89 35.90 0.36
CA ASP A 8 19.97 34.81 -0.60
C ASP A 8 20.48 33.58 0.17
N LYS A 9 19.57 32.68 0.52
CA LYS A 9 19.91 31.34 0.99
C LYS A 9 20.57 30.60 -0.17
N ASP A 10 21.88 30.75 -0.27
CA ASP A 10 22.71 29.89 -1.11
C ASP A 10 22.44 28.42 -0.66
N VAL A 11 21.63 27.72 -1.44
CA VAL A 11 21.41 26.27 -1.27
C VAL A 11 22.73 25.60 -1.68
N SER A 12 23.69 25.56 -0.76
CA SER A 12 24.92 24.81 -0.97
C SER A 12 24.56 23.31 -1.01
N LEU A 13 24.69 22.73 -2.21
CA LEU A 13 24.59 21.28 -2.41
C LEU A 13 25.75 20.59 -1.69
N GLN A 14 25.56 20.22 -0.43
CA GLN A 14 26.57 19.44 0.29
C GLN A 14 26.64 18.03 -0.30
N PRO A 15 27.81 17.53 -0.66
CA PRO A 15 27.96 16.18 -1.18
C PRO A 15 27.63 15.17 -0.10
N LEU A 16 26.66 14.30 -0.40
CA LEU A 16 26.25 13.18 0.44
C LEU A 16 27.42 12.20 0.69
N SER A 17 27.46 11.57 1.86
CA SER A 17 28.40 10.47 2.10
C SER A 17 28.19 9.33 1.10
N SER A 18 29.24 8.57 0.80
CA SER A 18 29.18 7.50 -0.23
C SER A 18 28.07 6.47 0.05
N GLY A 19 27.84 6.11 1.32
CA GLY A 19 26.75 5.20 1.68
C GLY A 19 25.36 5.79 1.44
N ARG A 20 25.17 7.07 1.71
CA ARG A 20 23.90 7.76 1.44
C ARG A 20 23.61 7.87 -0.07
N ARG A 21 24.63 8.13 -0.88
CA ARG A 21 24.49 8.15 -2.36
C ARG A 21 24.04 6.79 -2.88
N LEU A 22 24.63 5.71 -2.37
CA LEU A 22 24.27 4.36 -2.78
C LEU A 22 22.82 4.02 -2.38
N LEU A 23 22.42 4.37 -1.15
CA LEU A 23 21.04 4.15 -0.68
C LEU A 23 20.03 4.91 -1.55
N GLU A 24 20.28 6.20 -1.84
CA GLU A 24 19.39 7.00 -2.69
C GLU A 24 19.29 6.43 -4.10
N ALA A 25 20.41 6.04 -4.70
CA ALA A 25 20.42 5.42 -6.02
C ALA A 25 19.62 4.11 -6.02
N LEU A 26 19.79 3.27 -5.00
CA LEU A 26 19.03 2.03 -4.84
C LEU A 26 17.53 2.28 -4.69
N LEU A 27 17.13 3.24 -3.84
CA LEU A 27 15.71 3.58 -3.65
C LEU A 27 15.07 4.09 -4.94
N ILE A 28 15.79 4.89 -5.73
CA ILE A 28 15.30 5.36 -7.04
C ILE A 28 15.10 4.19 -7.99
N VAL A 29 16.06 3.28 -8.10
CA VAL A 29 15.95 2.10 -8.96
C VAL A 29 14.78 1.21 -8.54
N VAL A 30 14.61 0.95 -7.24
CA VAL A 30 13.50 0.16 -6.71
C VAL A 30 12.15 0.85 -6.95
N ALA A 31 12.08 2.18 -6.80
CA ALA A 31 10.86 2.94 -7.08
C ALA A 31 10.48 2.90 -8.57
N LEU A 32 11.46 3.06 -9.47
CA LEU A 32 11.23 2.94 -10.92
C LEU A 32 10.81 1.52 -11.31
N PHE A 33 11.41 0.51 -10.69
CA PHE A 33 10.99 -0.89 -10.90
C PHE A 33 9.56 -1.15 -10.39
N ALA A 34 9.16 -0.58 -9.26
CA ALA A 34 7.78 -0.68 -8.78
C ALA A 34 6.77 -0.01 -9.73
N ILE A 35 7.11 1.14 -10.31
CA ILE A 35 6.29 1.79 -11.35
C ILE A 35 6.19 0.89 -12.59
N TYR A 36 7.31 0.32 -13.04
CA TYR A 36 7.31 -0.63 -14.15
C TYR A 36 6.43 -1.85 -13.89
N LEU A 37 6.50 -2.43 -12.67
CA LEU A 37 5.62 -3.52 -12.28
C LEU A 37 4.15 -3.13 -12.31
N MET A 38 3.82 -1.91 -11.85
CA MET A 38 2.43 -1.41 -11.90
C MET A 38 1.93 -1.31 -13.34
N VAL A 39 2.74 -0.75 -14.24
CA VAL A 39 2.42 -0.68 -15.67
C VAL A 39 2.21 -2.07 -16.26
N ALA A 40 3.10 -3.02 -15.96
CA ALA A 40 3.00 -4.40 -16.43
C ALA A 40 1.72 -5.10 -15.93
N LEU A 41 1.36 -4.91 -14.65
CA LEU A 41 0.15 -5.50 -14.06
C LEU A 41 -1.14 -4.89 -14.65
N VAL A 42 -1.20 -3.56 -14.79
CA VAL A 42 -2.39 -2.87 -15.33
C VAL A 42 -2.61 -3.20 -16.81
N SER A 43 -1.53 -3.39 -17.57
CA SER A 43 -1.59 -3.76 -18.99
C SER A 43 -1.55 -5.28 -19.23
N PHE A 44 -1.80 -6.09 -18.20
CA PHE A 44 -1.80 -7.55 -18.33
C PHE A 44 -2.87 -8.01 -19.32
N ASN A 45 -2.47 -8.88 -20.24
CA ASN A 45 -3.36 -9.55 -21.17
C ASN A 45 -3.13 -11.07 -21.10
N PRO A 46 -4.18 -11.88 -20.88
CA PRO A 46 -4.08 -13.33 -20.79
C PRO A 46 -3.53 -14.03 -22.04
N SER A 47 -3.61 -13.38 -23.22
CA SER A 47 -3.11 -13.92 -24.49
C SER A 47 -1.61 -13.68 -24.71
N ASP A 48 -0.96 -12.84 -23.89
CA ASP A 48 0.45 -12.56 -24.03
C ASP A 48 1.32 -13.78 -23.65
N PRO A 49 2.50 -13.94 -24.28
CA PRO A 49 3.39 -15.05 -23.98
C PRO A 49 3.93 -14.94 -22.54
N SER A 50 3.70 -15.99 -21.77
CA SER A 50 4.13 -16.09 -20.38
C SER A 50 4.55 -17.52 -20.04
N TRP A 51 4.97 -17.78 -18.83
CA TRP A 51 5.29 -19.16 -18.43
C TRP A 51 4.04 -20.05 -18.34
N SER A 52 2.86 -19.47 -18.10
CA SER A 52 1.59 -20.19 -18.09
C SER A 52 0.97 -20.36 -19.47
N GLN A 53 1.37 -19.55 -20.45
CA GLN A 53 0.85 -19.50 -21.82
C GLN A 53 1.98 -19.70 -22.84
N THR A 54 2.09 -20.91 -23.42
CA THR A 54 3.15 -21.26 -24.37
C THR A 54 2.73 -21.13 -25.84
N ALA A 55 1.43 -21.10 -26.14
CA ALA A 55 0.90 -21.01 -27.51
C ALA A 55 0.71 -19.53 -27.90
N TRP A 56 1.77 -18.89 -28.36
CA TRP A 56 1.76 -17.50 -28.76
C TRP A 56 1.92 -17.33 -30.27
N HIS A 57 1.05 -16.50 -30.88
CA HIS A 57 1.08 -16.14 -32.31
C HIS A 57 0.80 -14.66 -32.58
N GLU A 58 0.54 -13.84 -31.54
CA GLU A 58 0.13 -12.44 -31.67
C GLU A 58 1.17 -11.46 -31.13
N PRO A 59 1.17 -10.18 -31.52
CA PRO A 59 2.04 -9.18 -30.92
C PRO A 59 1.71 -8.99 -29.43
N ILE A 60 2.73 -8.73 -28.61
CA ILE A 60 2.61 -8.56 -27.18
C ILE A 60 1.82 -7.29 -26.88
N HIS A 61 0.74 -7.41 -26.08
CA HIS A 61 -0.14 -6.32 -25.69
C HIS A 61 0.33 -5.61 -24.42
N ASN A 62 1.09 -6.30 -23.57
CA ASN A 62 1.60 -5.73 -22.33
C ASN A 62 2.54 -4.55 -22.60
N LEU A 63 2.28 -3.40 -21.96
CA LEU A 63 3.10 -2.18 -22.09
C LEU A 63 4.53 -2.37 -21.57
N GLY A 64 4.76 -3.31 -20.66
CA GLY A 64 6.09 -3.73 -20.20
C GLY A 64 6.80 -4.70 -21.16
N GLY A 65 6.20 -4.99 -22.34
CA GLY A 65 6.74 -5.97 -23.28
C GLY A 65 6.69 -7.40 -22.75
N GLY A 66 7.45 -8.32 -23.34
CA GLY A 66 7.50 -9.73 -22.95
C GLY A 66 7.94 -9.96 -21.50
N VAL A 67 8.87 -9.15 -21.01
CA VAL A 67 9.30 -9.21 -19.60
C VAL A 67 8.18 -8.78 -18.67
N GLY A 68 7.45 -7.70 -19.02
CA GLY A 68 6.28 -7.25 -18.27
C GLY A 68 5.15 -8.28 -18.23
N ALA A 69 4.85 -8.89 -19.37
CA ALA A 69 3.86 -9.96 -19.48
C ALA A 69 4.23 -11.16 -18.58
N TRP A 70 5.47 -11.60 -18.64
CA TRP A 70 5.97 -12.72 -17.82
C TRP A 70 5.93 -12.41 -16.32
N LEU A 71 6.36 -11.21 -15.92
CA LEU A 71 6.32 -10.77 -14.52
C LEU A 71 4.88 -10.64 -14.01
N ALA A 72 3.99 -10.04 -14.80
CA ALA A 72 2.59 -9.87 -14.42
C ALA A 72 1.89 -11.23 -14.25
N ASP A 73 2.07 -12.16 -15.19
CA ASP A 73 1.52 -13.51 -15.12
C ASP A 73 2.04 -14.25 -13.85
N THR A 74 3.34 -14.18 -13.59
CA THR A 74 3.93 -14.79 -12.39
C THR A 74 3.39 -14.20 -11.10
N LEU A 75 3.24 -12.87 -11.04
CA LEU A 75 2.72 -12.18 -9.86
C LEU A 75 1.24 -12.50 -9.62
N PHE A 76 0.42 -12.53 -10.67
CA PHE A 76 -0.98 -12.96 -10.55
C PHE A 76 -1.10 -14.42 -10.14
N PHE A 77 -0.27 -15.31 -10.66
CA PHE A 77 -0.25 -16.70 -10.24
C PHE A 77 0.08 -16.86 -8.76
N ILE A 78 1.08 -16.13 -8.25
CA ILE A 78 1.53 -16.24 -6.86
C ILE A 78 0.58 -15.55 -5.89
N PHE A 79 0.19 -14.28 -6.19
CA PHE A 79 -0.51 -13.38 -5.27
C PHE A 79 -1.98 -13.12 -5.65
N GLY A 80 -2.41 -13.54 -6.82
CA GLY A 80 -3.75 -13.24 -7.33
C GLY A 80 -3.96 -11.72 -7.45
N VAL A 81 -5.15 -11.26 -7.07
CA VAL A 81 -5.52 -9.82 -7.07
C VAL A 81 -4.55 -8.96 -6.25
N MET A 82 -3.99 -9.55 -5.20
CA MET A 82 -3.06 -8.84 -4.31
C MET A 82 -1.75 -8.45 -5.01
N ALA A 83 -1.46 -8.98 -6.20
CA ALA A 83 -0.36 -8.52 -7.04
C ALA A 83 -0.40 -7.01 -7.29
N TYR A 84 -1.58 -6.42 -7.45
CA TYR A 84 -1.74 -4.97 -7.61
C TYR A 84 -1.32 -4.15 -6.38
N ALA A 85 -1.35 -4.75 -5.20
CA ALA A 85 -0.94 -4.08 -3.97
C ALA A 85 0.59 -4.02 -3.80
N LEU A 86 1.35 -4.90 -4.49
CA LEU A 86 2.81 -4.98 -4.34
C LEU A 86 3.54 -3.69 -4.74
N PRO A 87 3.30 -3.08 -5.93
CA PRO A 87 3.98 -1.85 -6.32
C PRO A 87 3.73 -0.69 -5.35
N PRO A 88 2.49 -0.37 -4.91
CA PRO A 88 2.25 0.66 -3.91
C PRO A 88 2.94 0.39 -2.57
N VAL A 89 2.98 -0.87 -2.11
CA VAL A 89 3.68 -1.25 -0.88
C VAL A 89 5.18 -1.01 -1.00
N ILE A 90 5.80 -1.39 -2.13
CA ILE A 90 7.22 -1.14 -2.40
C ILE A 90 7.51 0.37 -2.42
N LEU A 91 6.68 1.17 -3.10
CA LEU A 91 6.81 2.64 -3.11
C LEU A 91 6.67 3.24 -1.72
N GLY A 92 5.71 2.75 -0.92
CA GLY A 92 5.52 3.16 0.47
C GLY A 92 6.75 2.86 1.34
N LEU A 93 7.36 1.69 1.18
CA LEU A 93 8.61 1.33 1.86
C LEU A 93 9.76 2.25 1.44
N CYS A 94 9.92 2.52 0.15
CA CYS A 94 10.91 3.45 -0.36
C CYS A 94 10.72 4.85 0.24
N TRP A 95 9.47 5.33 0.27
CA TRP A 95 9.12 6.63 0.83
C TRP A 95 9.43 6.73 2.32
N ILE A 96 9.03 5.73 3.10
CA ILE A 96 9.29 5.69 4.56
C ILE A 96 10.79 5.68 4.82
N THR A 97 11.54 4.85 4.11
CA THR A 97 13.00 4.75 4.24
C THR A 97 13.69 6.08 3.85
N PHE A 98 13.21 6.71 2.79
CA PHE A 98 13.71 8.01 2.34
C PHE A 98 13.40 9.12 3.35
N SER A 99 12.18 9.17 3.89
CA SER A 99 11.75 10.21 4.83
C SER A 99 12.48 10.14 6.17
N GLN A 100 12.80 8.94 6.64
CA GLN A 100 13.47 8.75 7.94
C GLN A 100 14.98 8.97 7.90
N ARG A 101 15.61 9.07 6.72
CA ARG A 101 17.06 9.29 6.57
C ARG A 101 17.58 10.57 7.22
N HIS A 102 16.72 11.59 7.40
CA HIS A 102 17.11 12.87 8.00
C HIS A 102 17.16 12.86 9.53
N VAL A 103 16.61 11.83 10.17
CA VAL A 103 16.44 11.77 11.62
C VAL A 103 17.60 11.01 12.31
N GLN A 104 18.27 10.11 11.58
CA GLN A 104 19.33 9.27 12.15
C GLN A 104 20.53 9.16 11.19
N ASP A 105 21.74 9.25 11.76
CA ASP A 105 23.00 9.13 11.01
C ASP A 105 23.32 7.68 10.56
N TYR A 106 22.57 6.68 11.03
CA TYR A 106 22.73 5.28 10.64
C TYR A 106 21.39 4.56 10.49
N ILE A 107 21.40 3.51 9.69
CA ILE A 107 20.22 2.68 9.43
C ILE A 107 19.92 1.84 10.68
N ASP A 108 18.73 1.99 11.25
CA ASP A 108 18.23 1.08 12.27
C ASP A 108 17.75 -0.23 11.61
N TYR A 109 18.65 -1.22 11.58
CA TYR A 109 18.37 -2.53 10.99
C TYR A 109 17.20 -3.25 11.66
N PHE A 110 16.97 -3.00 12.96
CA PHE A 110 15.86 -3.61 13.70
C PHE A 110 14.52 -3.05 13.22
N ALA A 111 14.42 -1.74 13.05
CA ALA A 111 13.22 -1.10 12.51
C ALA A 111 12.94 -1.57 11.07
N VAL A 112 13.97 -1.73 10.25
CA VAL A 112 13.82 -2.26 8.88
C VAL A 112 13.33 -3.72 8.92
N ALA A 113 13.89 -4.56 9.79
CA ALA A 113 13.46 -5.95 9.93
C ALA A 113 11.99 -6.06 10.36
N LEU A 114 11.54 -5.26 11.35
CA LEU A 114 10.13 -5.22 11.76
C LEU A 114 9.19 -4.82 10.63
N ARG A 115 9.58 -3.85 9.80
CA ARG A 115 8.79 -3.45 8.63
C ARG A 115 8.71 -4.55 7.58
N MET A 116 9.81 -5.24 7.32
CA MET A 116 9.84 -6.37 6.39
C MET A 116 8.92 -7.51 6.85
N ILE A 117 8.95 -7.84 8.16
CA ILE A 117 8.02 -8.81 8.76
C ILE A 117 6.57 -8.32 8.61
N GLY A 118 6.31 -7.04 8.87
CA GLY A 118 4.99 -6.42 8.68
C GLY A 118 4.48 -6.53 7.26
N VAL A 119 5.32 -6.21 6.26
CA VAL A 119 4.99 -6.35 4.84
C VAL A 119 4.67 -7.80 4.48
N LEU A 120 5.51 -8.75 4.91
CA LEU A 120 5.29 -10.17 4.64
C LEU A 120 3.96 -10.64 5.24
N ALA A 121 3.67 -10.27 6.50
CA ALA A 121 2.41 -10.59 7.15
C ALA A 121 1.22 -9.98 6.39
N LEU A 122 1.32 -8.70 5.98
CA LEU A 122 0.26 -8.03 5.21
C LEU A 122 0.00 -8.72 3.88
N VAL A 123 1.03 -9.03 3.11
CA VAL A 123 0.90 -9.67 1.80
C VAL A 123 0.27 -11.06 1.93
N VAL A 124 0.80 -11.90 2.82
CA VAL A 124 0.32 -13.27 3.01
C VAL A 124 -1.11 -13.30 3.52
N THR A 125 -1.44 -12.49 4.52
CA THR A 125 -2.82 -12.44 5.07
C THR A 125 -3.82 -11.83 4.11
N SER A 126 -3.41 -10.83 3.30
CA SER A 126 -4.27 -10.26 2.25
C SER A 126 -4.57 -11.27 1.15
N CYS A 127 -3.59 -12.08 0.74
CA CYS A 127 -3.82 -13.19 -0.19
C CYS A 127 -4.78 -14.23 0.40
N GLY A 128 -4.63 -14.57 1.68
CA GLY A 128 -5.53 -15.48 2.38
C GLY A 128 -6.96 -14.94 2.51
N LEU A 129 -7.11 -13.65 2.83
CA LEU A 129 -8.41 -12.97 2.88
C LEU A 129 -9.07 -12.94 1.50
N ALA A 130 -8.33 -12.67 0.45
CA ALA A 130 -8.83 -12.72 -0.92
C ALA A 130 -9.31 -14.13 -1.28
N ALA A 131 -8.51 -15.16 -0.98
CA ALA A 131 -8.85 -16.55 -1.27
C ALA A 131 -10.12 -17.07 -0.54
N ILE A 132 -10.44 -16.50 0.64
CA ILE A 132 -11.64 -16.91 1.41
C ILE A 132 -12.87 -16.10 1.01
N ASN A 133 -12.71 -14.81 0.63
CA ASN A 133 -13.82 -13.88 0.55
C ASN A 133 -14.06 -13.29 -0.85
N ALA A 134 -13.13 -13.47 -1.80
CA ALA A 134 -13.25 -12.92 -3.14
C ALA A 134 -13.39 -14.01 -4.21
N ASP A 135 -14.09 -13.68 -5.30
CA ASP A 135 -14.21 -14.55 -6.46
C ASP A 135 -12.90 -14.56 -7.27
N ASP A 136 -12.67 -15.65 -7.99
CA ASP A 136 -11.50 -15.82 -8.83
C ASP A 136 -11.52 -14.82 -10.01
N ILE A 137 -10.34 -14.36 -10.41
CA ILE A 137 -10.17 -13.40 -11.49
C ILE A 137 -9.54 -14.10 -12.69
N TRP A 138 -10.23 -14.10 -13.80
CA TRP A 138 -9.88 -14.78 -15.03
C TRP A 138 -9.62 -16.28 -14.75
N TYR A 139 -8.37 -16.75 -14.98
CA TYR A 139 -7.95 -18.12 -14.68
C TYR A 139 -7.06 -18.23 -13.43
N PHE A 140 -6.86 -17.11 -12.71
CA PHE A 140 -6.10 -17.09 -11.44
C PHE A 140 -7.03 -17.12 -10.25
N ALA A 141 -6.65 -17.89 -9.23
CA ALA A 141 -7.30 -17.82 -7.92
C ALA A 141 -7.16 -16.41 -7.33
N SER A 142 -8.21 -15.89 -6.71
CA SER A 142 -8.26 -14.52 -6.17
C SER A 142 -7.10 -14.19 -5.22
N GLY A 143 -6.69 -15.13 -4.38
CA GLY A 143 -5.54 -15.03 -3.49
C GLY A 143 -4.24 -15.60 -4.06
N GLY A 144 -4.25 -16.07 -5.31
CA GLY A 144 -3.14 -16.79 -5.92
C GLY A 144 -2.80 -18.09 -5.20
N VAL A 145 -1.61 -18.63 -5.50
CA VAL A 145 -1.10 -19.85 -4.84
C VAL A 145 -0.93 -19.64 -3.34
N ILE A 146 -0.43 -18.48 -2.91
CA ILE A 146 -0.22 -18.18 -1.49
C ILE A 146 -1.55 -18.18 -0.74
N GLY A 147 -2.56 -17.51 -1.27
CA GLY A 147 -3.88 -17.46 -0.65
C GLY A 147 -4.56 -18.82 -0.60
N SER A 148 -4.49 -19.58 -1.68
CA SER A 148 -5.06 -20.94 -1.76
C SER A 148 -4.38 -21.89 -0.77
N LEU A 149 -3.04 -21.82 -0.66
CA LEU A 149 -2.30 -22.64 0.31
C LEU A 149 -2.67 -22.30 1.74
N LEU A 150 -2.75 -21.01 2.07
CA LEU A 150 -3.11 -20.53 3.41
C LEU A 150 -4.56 -20.91 3.76
N SER A 151 -5.50 -20.68 2.84
CA SER A 151 -6.91 -21.03 3.00
C SER A 151 -7.08 -22.54 3.25
N ASN A 152 -6.45 -23.39 2.44
CA ASN A 152 -6.49 -24.84 2.60
C ASN A 152 -5.85 -25.31 3.93
N ALA A 153 -4.76 -24.67 4.36
CA ALA A 153 -4.13 -24.98 5.64
C ALA A 153 -5.00 -24.59 6.85
N MET A 154 -5.81 -23.53 6.71
CA MET A 154 -6.70 -23.04 7.78
C MET A 154 -8.04 -23.77 7.81
N ALA A 155 -8.52 -24.27 6.70
CA ALA A 155 -9.84 -24.89 6.55
C ALA A 155 -10.16 -25.97 7.61
N PRO A 156 -9.23 -26.87 8.03
CA PRO A 156 -9.52 -27.87 9.06
C PRO A 156 -9.68 -27.29 10.46
N TYR A 157 -9.18 -26.09 10.74
CA TYR A 157 -9.16 -25.49 12.08
C TYR A 157 -10.18 -24.37 12.26
N PHE A 158 -10.54 -23.68 11.18
CA PHE A 158 -11.40 -22.51 11.21
C PHE A 158 -12.54 -22.63 10.19
N SER A 159 -13.76 -22.32 10.62
CA SER A 159 -14.86 -22.04 9.70
C SER A 159 -14.59 -20.72 8.94
N GLY A 160 -15.23 -20.47 7.79
CA GLY A 160 -15.01 -19.28 6.97
C GLY A 160 -14.94 -17.96 7.75
N PRO A 161 -15.94 -17.61 8.59
CA PRO A 161 -15.89 -16.40 9.41
C PRO A 161 -14.75 -16.36 10.43
N GLY A 162 -14.45 -17.50 11.07
CA GLY A 162 -13.35 -17.63 12.03
C GLY A 162 -11.98 -17.44 11.36
N GLY A 163 -11.80 -18.02 10.18
CA GLY A 163 -10.59 -17.83 9.37
C GLY A 163 -10.40 -16.37 8.98
N THR A 164 -11.45 -15.72 8.50
CA THR A 164 -11.42 -14.30 8.14
C THR A 164 -11.03 -13.41 9.33
N LEU A 165 -11.64 -13.64 10.51
CA LEU A 165 -11.30 -12.88 11.73
C LEU A 165 -9.85 -13.09 12.15
N THR A 166 -9.36 -14.32 12.13
CA THR A 166 -7.96 -14.64 12.46
C THR A 166 -6.99 -13.92 11.53
N LEU A 167 -7.25 -13.97 10.21
CA LEU A 167 -6.42 -13.29 9.23
C LEU A 167 -6.47 -11.77 9.39
N LEU A 168 -7.63 -11.19 9.71
CA LEU A 168 -7.75 -9.75 9.99
C LEU A 168 -6.94 -9.33 11.23
N CYS A 169 -6.92 -10.15 12.29
CA CYS A 169 -6.07 -9.86 13.46
C CYS A 169 -4.58 -9.84 13.10
N ILE A 170 -4.11 -10.82 12.33
CA ILE A 170 -2.72 -10.88 11.88
C ILE A 170 -2.41 -9.74 10.92
N TRP A 171 -3.34 -9.41 10.03
CA TRP A 171 -3.24 -8.28 9.10
C TRP A 171 -3.10 -6.96 9.86
N ALA A 172 -3.93 -6.75 10.89
CA ALA A 172 -3.86 -5.57 11.74
C ALA A 172 -2.52 -5.45 12.48
N ALA A 173 -1.99 -6.56 13.01
CA ALA A 173 -0.66 -6.60 13.59
C ALA A 173 0.43 -6.28 12.56
N GLY A 174 0.33 -6.85 11.36
CA GLY A 174 1.23 -6.57 10.24
C GLY A 174 1.24 -5.09 9.85
N LEU A 175 0.06 -4.44 9.83
CA LEU A 175 -0.05 -3.01 9.56
C LEU A 175 0.66 -2.15 10.61
N THR A 176 0.54 -2.52 11.89
CA THR A 176 1.27 -1.84 12.97
C THR A 176 2.78 -1.99 12.83
N LEU A 177 3.26 -3.19 12.50
CA LEU A 177 4.70 -3.43 12.29
C LEU A 177 5.24 -2.67 11.07
N TYR A 178 4.43 -2.57 10.00
CA TYR A 178 4.80 -1.87 8.78
C TYR A 178 4.85 -0.36 8.96
N THR A 179 3.77 0.23 9.51
CA THR A 179 3.63 1.68 9.63
C THR A 179 4.31 2.24 10.88
N GLY A 180 4.43 1.42 11.94
CA GLY A 180 4.83 1.87 13.27
C GLY A 180 3.75 2.65 14.01
N TRP A 181 2.52 2.70 13.47
CA TRP A 181 1.41 3.44 14.08
C TRP A 181 0.69 2.59 15.13
N SER A 182 0.31 3.23 16.23
CA SER A 182 -0.55 2.62 17.23
C SER A 182 -2.01 2.66 16.79
N TRP A 183 -2.73 1.55 16.96
CA TRP A 183 -4.19 1.49 16.71
C TRP A 183 -4.97 2.49 17.57
N LEU A 184 -4.48 2.79 18.77
CA LEU A 184 -5.06 3.82 19.64
C LEU A 184 -5.00 5.20 18.98
N THR A 185 -3.86 5.56 18.40
CA THR A 185 -3.69 6.84 17.68
C THR A 185 -4.57 6.91 16.43
N ILE A 186 -4.73 5.79 15.72
CA ILE A 186 -5.62 5.70 14.56
C ILE A 186 -7.08 5.89 15.01
N ALA A 187 -7.50 5.18 16.04
CA ALA A 187 -8.85 5.27 16.60
C ALA A 187 -9.16 6.69 17.11
N GLU A 188 -8.21 7.34 17.79
CA GLU A 188 -8.34 8.72 18.26
C GLU A 188 -8.51 9.71 17.08
N LYS A 189 -7.70 9.57 16.03
CA LYS A 189 -7.85 10.43 14.82
C LYS A 189 -9.19 10.20 14.11
N ILE A 190 -9.62 8.96 13.96
CA ILE A 190 -10.92 8.65 13.35
C ILE A 190 -12.04 9.19 14.23
N GLY A 191 -11.96 8.98 15.54
CA GLY A 191 -12.91 9.53 16.50
C GLY A 191 -12.99 11.05 16.44
N GLY A 192 -11.85 11.73 16.35
CA GLY A 192 -11.77 13.18 16.17
C GLY A 192 -12.44 13.67 14.89
N VAL A 193 -12.21 12.98 13.76
CA VAL A 193 -12.88 13.32 12.48
C VAL A 193 -14.38 13.10 12.57
N VAL A 194 -14.84 11.98 13.13
CA VAL A 194 -16.26 11.67 13.30
C VAL A 194 -16.93 12.73 14.21
N MET A 195 -16.31 13.06 15.34
CA MET A 195 -16.84 14.10 16.24
C MET A 195 -16.83 15.48 15.56
N GLY A 196 -15.83 15.80 14.77
CA GLY A 196 -15.80 17.05 13.99
C GLY A 196 -16.95 17.14 12.98
N VAL A 197 -17.22 16.05 12.26
CA VAL A 197 -18.34 15.97 11.30
C VAL A 197 -19.69 16.09 12.03
N LEU A 198 -19.86 15.37 13.15
CA LEU A 198 -21.08 15.45 13.96
C LEU A 198 -21.32 16.85 14.53
N THR A 199 -20.28 17.51 15.04
CA THR A 199 -20.35 18.88 15.56
C THR A 199 -20.70 19.86 14.45
N PHE A 200 -20.10 19.71 13.27
CA PHE A 200 -20.41 20.54 12.11
C PHE A 200 -21.87 20.36 11.67
N ALA A 201 -22.35 19.12 11.57
CA ALA A 201 -23.74 18.82 11.23
C ALA A 201 -24.73 19.38 12.28
N SER A 202 -24.42 19.22 13.57
CA SER A 202 -25.25 19.75 14.68
C SER A 202 -25.30 21.29 14.71
N ASN A 203 -24.17 21.96 14.46
CA ASN A 203 -24.14 23.43 14.38
C ASN A 203 -24.92 23.95 13.18
N ARG A 204 -24.92 23.23 12.08
CA ARG A 204 -25.67 23.61 10.88
C ARG A 204 -27.20 23.50 11.12
N SER A 205 -27.67 22.43 11.78
CA SER A 205 -29.07 22.27 12.09
C SER A 205 -29.57 23.33 13.11
N ARG A 206 -28.73 23.72 14.09
CA ARG A 206 -29.08 24.82 15.01
C ARG A 206 -29.17 26.16 14.30
N ALA A 207 -28.25 26.45 13.37
CA ALA A 207 -28.33 27.69 12.60
C ALA A 207 -29.60 27.75 11.73
N GLU A 208 -30.07 26.63 11.20
CA GLU A 208 -31.31 26.55 10.43
C GLU A 208 -32.56 26.73 11.32
N GLU A 209 -32.54 26.27 12.58
CA GLU A 209 -33.63 26.51 13.57
C GLU A 209 -33.69 27.97 13.99
N GLU A 210 -32.57 28.65 14.26
CA GLU A 210 -32.52 30.07 14.63
C GLU A 210 -33.10 30.97 13.53
N TRP A 211 -32.87 30.68 12.25
CA TRP A 211 -33.44 31.44 11.14
C TRP A 211 -34.95 31.28 11.00
N HIS A 212 -35.51 30.10 11.33
CA HIS A 212 -36.96 29.87 11.27
C HIS A 212 -37.69 30.55 12.41
N ASP A 213 -37.11 30.61 13.61
CA ASP A 213 -37.72 31.30 14.78
C ASP A 213 -37.74 32.83 14.58
N GLU A 214 -36.77 33.42 13.84
CA GLU A 214 -36.77 34.86 13.52
C GLU A 214 -37.81 35.25 12.44
N GLU A 215 -38.13 34.35 11.51
CA GLU A 215 -39.16 34.57 10.46
C GLU A 215 -40.60 34.46 11.04
N ASP A 216 -40.81 33.72 12.13
CA ASP A 216 -42.13 33.55 12.75
C ASP A 216 -42.48 34.68 13.78
N GLU A 217 -41.51 35.55 14.14
CA GLU A 217 -41.72 36.71 15.05
C GLU A 217 -41.96 38.05 14.34
N GLU A 218 -41.86 38.17 13.01
CA GLU A 218 -42.19 39.35 12.20
C GLU A 218 -43.63 39.26 11.62
#